data_115c9fb9cdf9101a2644f2af5d950f19
#
_entry.id   115c9fb9cdf9101a2644f2af5d950f19
#
_cell.length_a   1.000
_cell.length_b   1.000
_cell.length_c   1.000
_cell.angle_alpha   90.00
_cell.angle_beta   90.00
_cell.angle_gamma   90.00
#
_symmetry.space_group_name_H-M   'P 1'
#
loop_
_entity.id
_entity.type
_entity.pdbx_description
1 polymer ?
#
loop_
_entity_poly.entity_id
_entity_poly.type
_entity_poly.pdbx_seq_one_letter_code
_entity_poly.pdbx_strand_id
1 'polypeptide(L)'
;MQMHRSLSRALARALSAVLVVACTVFGAAPGALAAGLSVHDVSLDPCPAEDIGAQPQLKRPSGASCFVLRGSVDNPGRKTVFDTDVFAQILDASGEPVLQNRSRVGSIGDVEQGNSSFALRLAVPAGTPGPFSFSNVKARGFSAPVRTRAGEFDDLLPLEQAVADVDPA
;
A
#
# COMPACT_ATOMS: atom_id res chain seq x y z
N MET A 1 -34.85 -34.43 46.84
CA MET A 1 -34.34 -33.08 46.50
C MET A 1 -32.93 -33.04 45.89
N GLN A 2 -32.25 -34.18 45.73
CA GLN A 2 -30.88 -34.26 45.15
C GLN A 2 -30.84 -34.48 43.64
N MET A 3 -31.89 -34.99 43.04
CA MET A 3 -31.93 -35.38 41.63
C MET A 3 -31.99 -34.16 40.65
N HIS A 4 -32.61 -33.06 41.05
CA HIS A 4 -32.69 -31.82 40.25
C HIS A 4 -31.36 -31.05 40.17
N ARG A 5 -30.46 -31.21 41.17
CA ARG A 5 -29.15 -30.52 41.13
C ARG A 5 -28.11 -31.19 40.23
N SER A 6 -28.26 -32.47 39.93
CA SER A 6 -27.34 -33.18 39.02
C SER A 6 -27.66 -32.91 37.56
N LEU A 7 -28.95 -32.81 37.19
CA LEU A 7 -29.36 -32.48 35.83
C LEU A 7 -28.97 -31.07 35.41
N SER A 8 -29.12 -30.09 36.29
CA SER A 8 -28.73 -28.70 35.99
C SER A 8 -27.21 -28.52 35.77
N ARG A 9 -26.39 -29.29 36.48
CA ARG A 9 -24.92 -29.27 36.31
C ARG A 9 -24.47 -29.95 35.02
N ALA A 10 -25.15 -31.01 34.60
CA ALA A 10 -24.90 -31.70 33.33
C ALA A 10 -25.29 -30.82 32.14
N LEU A 11 -26.46 -30.17 32.18
CA LEU A 11 -26.89 -29.21 31.15
C LEU A 11 -25.94 -28.00 31.04
N ALA A 12 -25.51 -27.42 32.16
CA ALA A 12 -24.57 -26.30 32.16
C ALA A 12 -23.21 -26.65 31.56
N ARG A 13 -22.72 -27.86 31.81
CA ARG A 13 -21.44 -28.33 31.20
C ARG A 13 -21.59 -28.61 29.71
N ALA A 14 -22.72 -29.15 29.25
CA ALA A 14 -22.99 -29.38 27.84
C ALA A 14 -23.09 -28.05 27.08
N LEU A 15 -23.79 -27.05 27.63
CA LEU A 15 -23.92 -25.72 27.03
C LEU A 15 -22.55 -25.01 26.95
N SER A 16 -21.71 -25.12 27.98
CA SER A 16 -20.37 -24.52 27.95
C SER A 16 -19.47 -25.18 26.91
N ALA A 17 -19.53 -26.49 26.73
CA ALA A 17 -18.75 -27.20 25.71
C ALA A 17 -19.18 -26.81 24.29
N VAL A 18 -20.47 -26.66 24.03
CA VAL A 18 -20.98 -26.23 22.72
C VAL A 18 -20.58 -24.79 22.42
N LEU A 19 -20.60 -23.89 23.40
CA LEU A 19 -20.19 -22.49 23.23
C LEU A 19 -18.70 -22.36 22.89
N VAL A 20 -17.83 -23.14 23.55
CA VAL A 20 -16.39 -23.16 23.26
C VAL A 20 -16.09 -23.69 21.85
N VAL A 21 -16.77 -24.77 21.43
CA VAL A 21 -16.62 -25.30 20.07
C VAL A 21 -17.11 -24.30 19.00
N ALA A 22 -18.22 -23.62 19.25
CA ALA A 22 -18.72 -22.59 18.34
C ALA A 22 -17.75 -21.41 18.18
N CYS A 23 -17.11 -20.95 19.26
CA CYS A 23 -16.11 -19.87 19.20
C CYS A 23 -14.84 -20.28 18.43
N THR A 24 -14.45 -21.56 18.46
CA THR A 24 -13.27 -22.02 17.72
C THR A 24 -13.52 -22.17 16.22
N VAL A 25 -14.75 -22.40 15.79
CA VAL A 25 -15.10 -22.54 14.36
C VAL A 25 -15.29 -21.18 13.66
N PHE A 26 -15.72 -20.14 14.40
CA PHE A 26 -15.92 -18.78 13.85
C PHE A 26 -14.69 -17.86 13.96
N GLY A 27 -13.62 -18.30 14.61
CA GLY A 27 -12.46 -17.45 14.93
C GLY A 27 -11.36 -17.35 13.87
N ALA A 28 -11.48 -18.04 12.75
CA ALA A 28 -10.46 -18.00 11.70
C ALA A 28 -10.96 -17.24 10.47
N ALA A 29 -11.21 -15.95 10.60
CA ALA A 29 -11.19 -15.10 9.41
C ALA A 29 -9.74 -15.16 8.86
N PRO A 30 -9.51 -15.54 7.57
CA PRO A 30 -8.19 -15.45 6.99
C PRO A 30 -7.82 -13.97 6.98
N GLY A 31 -6.98 -13.57 7.94
CA GLY A 31 -6.36 -12.25 7.92
C GLY A 31 -5.63 -12.12 6.59
N ALA A 32 -5.87 -11.04 5.85
CA ALA A 32 -5.09 -10.71 4.68
C ALA A 32 -3.64 -10.53 5.16
N LEU A 33 -2.81 -11.58 5.01
CA LEU A 33 -1.41 -11.52 5.36
C LEU A 33 -0.74 -10.57 4.38
N ALA A 34 -0.18 -9.49 4.90
CA ALA A 34 0.67 -8.63 4.12
C ALA A 34 1.89 -9.45 3.66
N ALA A 35 2.04 -9.60 2.34
CA ALA A 35 3.20 -10.27 1.78
C ALA A 35 4.42 -9.36 1.91
N GLY A 36 5.47 -9.84 2.54
CA GLY A 36 6.77 -9.15 2.62
C GLY A 36 7.52 -9.34 1.29
N LEU A 37 7.90 -8.24 0.68
CA LEU A 37 8.71 -8.18 -0.52
C LEU A 37 10.09 -7.64 -0.17
N SER A 38 11.12 -8.05 -0.88
CA SER A 38 12.48 -7.50 -0.72
C SER A 38 12.65 -6.32 -1.68
N VAL A 39 13.21 -5.21 -1.18
CA VAL A 39 13.51 -4.03 -2.00
C VAL A 39 15.01 -3.84 -2.04
N HIS A 40 15.57 -3.58 -3.22
CA HIS A 40 17.00 -3.37 -3.44
C HIS A 40 17.26 -2.38 -4.58
N ASP A 41 18.54 -2.03 -4.80
CA ASP A 41 19.00 -1.10 -5.84
C ASP A 41 18.26 0.24 -5.83
N VAL A 42 18.02 0.77 -4.63
CA VAL A 42 17.23 2.00 -4.45
C VAL A 42 18.09 3.23 -4.72
N SER A 43 17.56 4.16 -5.51
CA SER A 43 18.12 5.50 -5.73
C SER A 43 17.05 6.58 -5.57
N LEU A 44 17.48 7.79 -5.25
CA LEU A 44 16.64 8.98 -5.16
C LEU A 44 17.29 10.09 -5.96
N ASP A 45 16.71 10.42 -7.10
CA ASP A 45 17.27 11.35 -8.07
C ASP A 45 16.27 12.47 -8.38
N PRO A 46 16.75 13.67 -8.81
CA PRO A 46 15.86 14.67 -9.38
C PRO A 46 15.11 14.11 -10.59
N CYS A 47 13.84 14.54 -10.80
CA CYS A 47 13.11 14.15 -12.00
C CYS A 47 13.85 14.60 -13.26
N PRO A 48 13.84 13.79 -14.33
CA PRO A 48 14.33 14.21 -15.65
C PRO A 48 13.65 15.51 -16.10
N ALA A 49 14.36 16.32 -16.87
CA ALA A 49 13.86 17.64 -17.32
C ALA A 49 12.59 17.54 -18.19
N GLU A 50 12.46 16.46 -18.92
CA GLU A 50 11.30 16.11 -19.76
C GLU A 50 10.11 15.58 -18.96
N ASP A 51 10.31 15.23 -17.68
CA ASP A 51 9.22 14.75 -16.82
C ASP A 51 8.23 15.88 -16.55
N ILE A 52 6.95 15.58 -16.66
CA ILE A 52 5.87 16.55 -16.44
C ILE A 52 5.93 17.18 -15.03
N GLY A 53 6.40 16.46 -14.04
CA GLY A 53 6.60 16.95 -12.67
C GLY A 53 7.75 17.95 -12.52
N ALA A 54 8.70 17.95 -13.46
CA ALA A 54 9.84 18.86 -13.49
C ALA A 54 9.55 20.14 -14.31
N GLN A 55 8.48 20.17 -15.11
CA GLN A 55 8.16 21.29 -16.01
C GLN A 55 7.73 22.55 -15.24
N PRO A 56 8.29 23.74 -15.61
CA PRO A 56 8.02 25.01 -14.92
C PRO A 56 6.55 25.44 -14.91
N GLN A 57 5.80 25.17 -15.97
CA GLN A 57 4.39 25.53 -16.11
C GLN A 57 3.49 24.73 -15.20
N LEU A 58 3.94 23.61 -14.72
CA LEU A 58 3.28 22.79 -13.72
C LEU A 58 3.82 23.04 -12.32
N LYS A 59 4.57 24.12 -12.14
CA LYS A 59 4.93 24.59 -10.80
C LYS A 59 3.67 24.74 -9.99
N ARG A 60 3.48 23.82 -9.07
CA ARG A 60 2.43 23.95 -8.07
C ARG A 60 2.65 25.27 -7.34
N PRO A 61 1.60 25.94 -6.87
CA PRO A 61 1.72 27.20 -6.13
C PRO A 61 2.69 27.14 -4.95
N SER A 62 2.96 25.93 -4.46
CA SER A 62 3.89 25.66 -3.35
C SER A 62 5.36 25.55 -3.75
N GLY A 63 5.71 25.64 -5.05
CA GLY A 63 7.12 25.56 -5.50
C GLY A 63 7.82 24.25 -5.14
N ALA A 64 7.12 23.11 -5.18
CA ALA A 64 7.73 21.81 -4.89
C ALA A 64 8.71 21.38 -5.97
N SER A 65 9.84 20.79 -5.55
CA SER A 65 10.79 20.11 -6.43
C SER A 65 10.37 18.67 -6.66
N CYS A 66 10.59 18.17 -7.89
CA CYS A 66 10.29 16.79 -8.27
C CYS A 66 11.53 15.90 -8.07
N PHE A 67 11.33 14.77 -7.37
CA PHE A 67 12.29 13.69 -7.24
C PHE A 67 11.64 12.36 -7.63
N VAL A 68 12.47 11.38 -7.99
CA VAL A 68 12.04 10.01 -8.30
C VAL A 68 12.77 9.04 -7.40
N LEU A 69 12.03 8.26 -6.62
CA LEU A 69 12.55 7.08 -5.93
C LEU A 69 12.44 5.90 -6.88
N ARG A 70 13.58 5.33 -7.28
CA ARG A 70 13.67 4.15 -8.14
C ARG A 70 14.18 2.98 -7.33
N GLY A 71 13.90 1.77 -7.79
CA GLY A 71 14.43 0.57 -7.18
C GLY A 71 13.88 -0.68 -7.85
N SER A 72 14.28 -1.81 -7.31
CA SER A 72 13.78 -3.13 -7.68
C SER A 72 13.08 -3.76 -6.49
N VAL A 73 12.03 -4.51 -6.77
CA VAL A 73 11.30 -5.29 -5.79
C VAL A 73 11.32 -6.76 -6.20
N ASP A 74 11.68 -7.63 -5.27
CA ASP A 74 11.71 -9.08 -5.49
C ASP A 74 10.57 -9.76 -4.72
N ASN A 75 9.77 -10.52 -5.47
CA ASN A 75 8.72 -11.39 -4.95
C ASN A 75 9.19 -12.84 -5.03
N PRO A 76 9.71 -13.40 -3.93
CA PRO A 76 10.14 -14.79 -3.90
C PRO A 76 8.98 -15.79 -3.87
N GLY A 77 7.76 -15.31 -3.69
CA GLY A 77 6.54 -16.10 -3.67
C GLY A 77 6.16 -16.62 -5.05
N ARG A 78 5.30 -17.64 -5.09
CA ARG A 78 4.75 -18.18 -6.36
C ARG A 78 3.50 -17.47 -6.84
N LYS A 79 2.99 -16.53 -6.07
CA LYS A 79 1.74 -15.80 -6.36
C LYS A 79 2.04 -14.33 -6.47
N THR A 80 1.28 -13.66 -7.32
CA THR A 80 1.24 -12.21 -7.41
C THR A 80 0.91 -11.60 -6.05
N VAL A 81 1.62 -10.53 -5.71
CA VAL A 81 1.32 -9.68 -4.56
C VAL A 81 0.59 -8.45 -5.10
N PHE A 82 -0.66 -8.29 -4.66
CA PHE A 82 -1.57 -7.27 -5.18
C PHE A 82 -1.46 -5.95 -4.42
N ASP A 83 -1.82 -4.86 -5.12
CA ASP A 83 -1.98 -3.52 -4.54
C ASP A 83 -0.77 -3.10 -3.68
N THR A 84 0.43 -3.33 -4.19
CA THR A 84 1.68 -3.12 -3.47
C THR A 84 2.01 -1.64 -3.32
N ASP A 85 2.30 -1.23 -2.10
CA ASP A 85 2.78 0.10 -1.75
C ASP A 85 4.24 0.07 -1.31
N VAL A 86 4.99 1.12 -1.69
CA VAL A 86 6.35 1.36 -1.22
C VAL A 86 6.33 2.38 -0.09
N PHE A 87 7.10 2.08 0.94
CA PHE A 87 7.30 2.88 2.13
C PHE A 87 8.78 3.23 2.26
N ALA A 88 9.08 4.47 2.57
CA ALA A 88 10.44 4.94 2.87
C ALA A 88 10.40 6.15 3.78
N GLN A 89 11.47 6.39 4.51
CA GLN A 89 11.75 7.67 5.14
C GLN A 89 12.65 8.46 4.20
N ILE A 90 12.17 9.60 3.74
CA ILE A 90 12.98 10.57 2.96
C ILE A 90 13.39 11.66 3.92
N LEU A 91 14.69 11.90 4.04
CA LEU A 91 15.28 12.84 4.99
C LEU A 91 15.99 13.97 4.22
N ASP A 92 15.91 15.16 4.76
CA ASP A 92 16.65 16.32 4.28
C ASP A 92 18.11 16.34 4.81
N ALA A 93 18.86 17.37 4.50
CA ALA A 93 20.24 17.54 4.93
C ALA A 93 20.42 17.65 6.45
N SER A 94 19.36 18.00 7.19
CA SER A 94 19.35 18.04 8.66
C SER A 94 18.94 16.71 9.30
N GLY A 95 18.50 15.76 8.50
CA GLY A 95 17.96 14.48 8.95
C GLY A 95 16.48 14.52 9.32
N GLU A 96 15.78 15.61 8.98
CA GLU A 96 14.36 15.74 9.24
C GLU A 96 13.52 15.08 8.12
N PRO A 97 12.37 14.44 8.44
CA PRO A 97 11.52 13.83 7.45
C PRO A 97 10.90 14.86 6.48
N VAL A 98 11.16 14.72 5.19
CA VAL A 98 10.60 15.56 4.13
C VAL A 98 9.11 15.30 3.93
N LEU A 99 8.71 14.04 4.03
CA LEU A 99 7.30 13.63 3.95
C LEU A 99 6.70 13.62 5.36
N GLN A 100 6.19 14.77 5.78
CA GLN A 100 5.60 14.91 7.12
C GLN A 100 4.50 13.88 7.36
N ASN A 101 4.63 13.10 8.44
CA ASN A 101 3.68 12.09 8.91
C ASN A 101 3.33 10.98 7.89
N ARG A 102 4.11 10.81 6.82
CA ARG A 102 3.91 9.76 5.83
C ARG A 102 5.20 9.03 5.53
N SER A 103 5.18 7.71 5.74
CA SER A 103 6.22 6.81 5.22
C SER A 103 5.80 6.18 3.87
N ARG A 104 4.51 6.21 3.49
CA ARG A 104 4.06 5.70 2.21
C ARG A 104 4.46 6.66 1.10
N VAL A 105 5.31 6.20 0.20
CA VAL A 105 5.80 6.96 -0.97
C VAL A 105 4.79 6.88 -2.11
N GLY A 106 4.35 5.67 -2.44
CA GLY A 106 3.39 5.47 -3.51
C GLY A 106 3.04 4.00 -3.73
N SER A 107 2.19 3.75 -4.73
CA SER A 107 1.81 2.41 -5.17
C SER A 107 2.58 2.03 -6.42
N ILE A 108 3.01 0.77 -6.47
CA ILE A 108 3.65 0.15 -7.64
C ILE A 108 2.75 -0.89 -8.33
N GLY A 109 1.51 -1.02 -7.84
CA GLY A 109 0.55 -1.97 -8.39
C GLY A 109 0.81 -3.41 -7.97
N ASP A 110 0.60 -4.32 -8.89
CA ASP A 110 0.77 -5.76 -8.65
C ASP A 110 2.20 -6.16 -8.96
N VAL A 111 2.77 -6.99 -8.07
CA VAL A 111 4.13 -7.51 -8.19
C VAL A 111 4.07 -9.01 -8.47
N GLU A 112 4.36 -9.39 -9.70
CA GLU A 112 4.45 -10.77 -10.14
C GLU A 112 5.63 -11.50 -9.46
N GLN A 113 5.68 -12.83 -9.58
CA GLN A 113 6.82 -13.62 -9.10
C GLN A 113 8.12 -13.14 -9.76
N GLY A 114 9.18 -13.03 -8.99
CA GLY A 114 10.51 -12.62 -9.44
C GLY A 114 10.77 -11.14 -9.22
N ASN A 115 11.62 -10.54 -10.04
CA ASN A 115 12.09 -9.18 -9.89
C ASN A 115 11.31 -8.22 -10.80
N SER A 116 10.89 -7.08 -10.23
CA SER A 116 10.20 -5.99 -10.94
C SER A 116 10.84 -4.65 -10.58
N SER A 117 10.98 -3.75 -11.54
CA SER A 117 11.48 -2.38 -11.29
C SER A 117 10.34 -1.44 -10.97
N PHE A 118 10.61 -0.41 -10.18
CA PHE A 118 9.66 0.66 -9.91
C PHE A 118 10.29 2.05 -9.99
N ALA A 119 9.44 3.06 -10.23
CA ALA A 119 9.80 4.47 -10.17
C ALA A 119 8.61 5.27 -9.60
N LEU A 120 8.82 5.96 -8.49
CA LEU A 120 7.80 6.73 -7.79
C LEU A 120 8.19 8.19 -7.69
N ARG A 121 7.33 9.08 -8.18
CA ARG A 121 7.55 10.53 -8.06
C ARG A 121 7.25 11.01 -6.65
N LEU A 122 8.10 11.92 -6.18
CA LEU A 122 7.98 12.63 -4.93
C LEU A 122 7.92 14.13 -5.18
N ALA A 123 7.02 14.82 -4.50
CA ALA A 123 7.02 16.27 -4.41
C ALA A 123 7.68 16.68 -3.10
N VAL A 124 8.87 17.28 -3.19
CA VAL A 124 9.60 17.82 -2.05
C VAL A 124 9.23 19.30 -1.89
N PRO A 125 8.79 19.76 -0.71
CA PRO A 125 8.43 21.15 -0.49
C PRO A 125 9.58 22.11 -0.86
N ALA A 126 9.24 23.27 -1.41
CA ALA A 126 10.22 24.30 -1.72
C ALA A 126 10.97 24.74 -0.45
N GLY A 127 12.26 25.00 -0.61
CA GLY A 127 13.12 25.44 0.50
C GLY A 127 13.62 24.31 1.40
N THR A 128 13.22 23.06 1.15
CA THR A 128 13.79 21.90 1.87
C THR A 128 15.27 21.75 1.51
N PRO A 129 16.18 21.76 2.48
CA PRO A 129 17.62 21.72 2.19
C PRO A 129 18.06 20.32 1.74
N GLY A 130 18.74 20.23 0.58
CA GLY A 130 19.41 19.00 0.16
C GLY A 130 20.86 18.94 0.67
N PRO A 131 21.55 17.81 0.53
CA PRO A 131 21.13 16.62 -0.20
C PRO A 131 20.06 15.80 0.54
N PHE A 132 19.20 15.12 -0.24
CA PHE A 132 18.21 14.20 0.34
C PHE A 132 18.79 12.79 0.48
N SER A 133 18.37 12.11 1.52
CA SER A 133 18.68 10.70 1.76
C SER A 133 17.40 9.91 1.99
N PHE A 134 17.51 8.60 1.94
CA PHE A 134 16.39 7.71 2.22
C PHE A 134 16.80 6.56 3.14
N SER A 135 15.86 6.05 3.91
CA SER A 135 16.07 4.89 4.77
C SER A 135 14.78 4.09 4.94
N ASN A 136 14.89 2.88 5.49
CA ASN A 136 13.75 2.00 5.80
C ASN A 136 12.83 1.74 4.60
N VAL A 137 13.41 1.55 3.41
CA VAL A 137 12.63 1.26 2.20
C VAL A 137 12.03 -0.15 2.32
N LYS A 138 10.73 -0.24 2.12
CA LYS A 138 9.95 -1.49 2.21
C LYS A 138 8.85 -1.49 1.17
N ALA A 139 8.52 -2.65 0.64
CA ALA A 139 7.34 -2.87 -0.18
C ALA A 139 6.39 -3.83 0.54
N ARG A 140 5.10 -3.55 0.49
CA ARG A 140 4.05 -4.39 1.07
C ARG A 140 2.82 -4.36 0.21
N GLY A 141 2.25 -5.53 -0.02
CA GLY A 141 0.99 -5.71 -0.74
C GLY A 141 0.17 -6.81 -0.10
N PHE A 142 -0.83 -7.28 -0.80
CA PHE A 142 -1.82 -8.22 -0.30
C PHE A 142 -1.80 -9.51 -1.11
N SER A 143 -2.26 -10.60 -0.50
CA SER A 143 -2.42 -11.91 -1.17
C SER A 143 -3.61 -11.97 -2.12
N ALA A 144 -4.48 -10.96 -2.12
CA ALA A 144 -5.61 -10.78 -3.02
C ALA A 144 -5.85 -9.28 -3.26
N PRO A 145 -6.47 -8.88 -4.38
CA PRO A 145 -6.82 -7.49 -4.66
C PRO A 145 -7.70 -6.91 -3.55
N VAL A 146 -7.36 -5.72 -3.06
CA VAL A 146 -8.11 -5.00 -2.03
C VAL A 146 -8.61 -3.63 -2.49
N ARG A 147 -8.04 -3.09 -3.58
CA ARG A 147 -8.50 -1.86 -4.19
C ARG A 147 -9.53 -2.18 -5.26
N THR A 148 -10.61 -1.40 -5.27
CA THR A 148 -11.55 -1.44 -6.39
C THR A 148 -10.81 -1.02 -7.65
N ARG A 149 -10.92 -1.80 -8.70
CA ARG A 149 -10.41 -1.51 -10.04
C ARG A 149 -11.60 -1.33 -10.94
N ALA A 150 -11.55 -0.33 -11.80
CA ALA A 150 -12.52 -0.25 -12.89
C ALA A 150 -12.36 -1.52 -13.74
N GLY A 151 -13.43 -2.28 -13.89
CA GLY A 151 -13.50 -3.41 -14.79
C GLY A 151 -13.77 -2.92 -16.21
N GLU A 152 -13.50 -3.78 -17.19
CA GLU A 152 -13.82 -3.50 -18.61
C GLU A 152 -15.33 -3.24 -18.83
N PHE A 153 -16.17 -3.63 -17.85
CA PHE A 153 -17.63 -3.49 -17.90
C PHE A 153 -18.18 -2.52 -16.84
N ASP A 154 -17.31 -1.83 -16.12
CA ASP A 154 -17.77 -0.81 -15.18
C ASP A 154 -18.21 0.42 -15.97
N ASP A 155 -19.48 0.77 -15.83
CA ASP A 155 -20.00 2.01 -16.42
C ASP A 155 -19.28 3.21 -15.79
N LEU A 156 -18.64 4.02 -16.62
CA LEU A 156 -18.03 5.27 -16.19
C LEU A 156 -19.09 6.17 -15.54
N LEU A 157 -18.73 6.81 -14.45
CA LEU A 157 -19.58 7.82 -13.85
C LEU A 157 -19.79 8.99 -14.83
N PRO A 158 -20.92 9.73 -14.77
CA PRO A 158 -21.22 10.79 -15.72
C PRO A 158 -20.10 11.83 -15.91
N LEU A 159 -19.36 12.14 -14.85
CA LEU A 159 -18.21 13.05 -14.89
C LEU A 159 -17.02 12.42 -15.64
N GLU A 160 -16.78 11.13 -15.46
CA GLU A 160 -15.70 10.39 -16.13
C GLU A 160 -16.00 10.24 -17.62
N GLN A 161 -17.26 9.99 -17.98
CA GLN A 161 -17.72 9.98 -19.37
C GLN A 161 -17.50 11.35 -20.04
N ALA A 162 -17.86 12.43 -19.37
CA ALA A 162 -17.68 13.78 -19.88
C ALA A 162 -16.20 14.13 -20.13
N VAL A 163 -15.26 13.58 -19.32
CA VAL A 163 -13.82 13.79 -19.54
C VAL A 163 -13.30 12.91 -20.67
N ALA A 164 -13.76 11.66 -20.78
CA ALA A 164 -13.37 10.76 -21.86
C ALA A 164 -13.81 11.25 -23.24
N ASP A 165 -14.97 11.93 -23.32
CA ASP A 165 -15.50 12.49 -24.57
C ASP A 165 -14.76 13.75 -25.06
N VAL A 166 -13.96 14.40 -24.18
CA VAL A 166 -13.23 15.65 -24.50
C VAL A 166 -11.82 15.40 -25.05
N ASP A 167 -11.28 14.18 -24.86
CA ASP A 167 -9.93 13.80 -25.35
C ASP A 167 -9.99 12.72 -26.45
N PRO A 168 -10.41 13.08 -27.66
CA PRO A 168 -10.22 12.21 -28.84
C PRO A 168 -8.76 12.34 -29.25
N ALA A 169 -7.95 11.32 -28.99
CA ALA A 169 -6.58 11.18 -29.47
C ALA A 169 -6.49 11.23 -31.01
#